data_63e85d925adadb12e87be03da145b531
#
_entry.id   63e85d925adadb12e87be03da145b531
#
_cell.length_a   1.000
_cell.length_b   1.000
_cell.length_c   1.000
_cell.angle_alpha   90.00
_cell.angle_beta   90.00
_cell.angle_gamma   90.00
#
_symmetry.space_group_name_H-M   'P 1'
#
loop_
_entity.id
_entity.type
_entity.pdbx_description
1 polymer ?
#
loop_
_entity_poly.entity_id
_entity_poly.type
_entity_poly.pdbx_seq_one_letter_code
_entity_poly.pdbx_strand_id
1 'polypeptide(L)'
;MFSDERSKYKSWGNLKKQMNNLLCDALKNKISYFYTTYREVHNTYGRATINCERKELVAFSWQIRYEQWEDEYKILNNTNVDIQHLGSLSAVWERQKQIQEELSKEKWMPECILCDGDFIFAVTEYLKTNITSALNSDNYILRVFAYMDRRVGKRTLIKIKEDAEALPEWVKQFYLIRCEAEGL
;
A
#
# COMPACT_ATOMS: atom_id res chain seq x y z
N MET A 1 -14.02 19.79 -16.14
CA MET A 1 -12.71 20.07 -16.79
C MET A 1 -11.64 19.26 -16.08
N PHE A 2 -11.72 17.89 -16.15
CA PHE A 2 -10.84 16.94 -15.44
C PHE A 2 -10.21 15.90 -16.39
N SER A 3 -10.06 16.24 -17.68
CA SER A 3 -9.75 15.24 -18.73
C SER A 3 -8.28 15.16 -19.15
N ASP A 4 -7.34 15.94 -18.59
CA ASP A 4 -6.01 16.06 -19.21
C ASP A 4 -4.82 15.58 -18.34
N GLU A 5 -5.02 15.20 -17.11
CA GLU A 5 -3.91 14.66 -16.30
C GLU A 5 -3.64 13.18 -16.53
N ARG A 6 -4.61 12.42 -17.04
CA ARG A 6 -4.46 10.97 -17.30
C ARG A 6 -3.50 10.63 -18.42
N SER A 7 -3.22 11.56 -19.35
CA SER A 7 -2.30 11.31 -20.48
C SER A 7 -0.82 11.33 -20.06
N LYS A 8 -0.49 11.86 -18.89
CA LYS A 8 0.89 11.93 -18.37
C LYS A 8 1.39 10.63 -17.76
N TYR A 9 0.51 9.70 -17.43
CA TYR A 9 0.94 8.42 -16.87
C TYR A 9 1.28 7.44 -17.97
N LYS A 10 2.48 6.87 -17.92
CA LYS A 10 2.86 5.72 -18.75
C LYS A 10 1.78 4.66 -18.60
N SER A 11 1.39 3.99 -19.70
CA SER A 11 0.41 2.91 -19.62
C SER A 11 0.81 1.89 -18.55
N TRP A 12 -0.18 1.32 -17.84
CA TRP A 12 0.08 0.29 -16.82
C TRP A 12 0.98 -0.84 -17.35
N GLY A 13 0.77 -1.30 -18.59
CA GLY A 13 1.62 -2.33 -19.18
C GLY A 13 3.11 -1.96 -19.20
N ASN A 14 3.44 -0.69 -19.43
CA ASN A 14 4.82 -0.22 -19.42
C ASN A 14 5.36 -0.12 -17.99
N LEU A 15 4.58 0.39 -17.02
CA LEU A 15 4.95 0.43 -15.61
C LEU A 15 5.16 -0.98 -15.06
N LYS A 16 4.24 -1.89 -15.32
CA LYS A 16 4.32 -3.30 -14.92
C LYS A 16 5.59 -3.97 -15.46
N LYS A 17 5.92 -3.74 -16.73
CA LYS A 17 7.16 -4.27 -17.35
C LYS A 17 8.40 -3.77 -16.62
N GLN A 18 8.45 -2.48 -16.28
CA GLN A 18 9.56 -1.90 -15.53
C GLN A 18 9.66 -2.49 -14.11
N MET A 19 8.53 -2.62 -13.40
CA MET A 19 8.49 -3.25 -12.08
C MET A 19 8.95 -4.70 -12.11
N ASN A 20 8.47 -5.49 -13.07
CA ASN A 20 8.90 -6.88 -13.23
C ASN A 20 10.42 -7.00 -13.52
N ASN A 21 11.01 -6.05 -14.25
CA ASN A 21 12.44 -6.03 -14.52
C ASN A 21 13.28 -5.71 -13.27
N LEU A 22 12.69 -5.06 -12.27
CA LEU A 22 13.35 -4.78 -10.99
C LEU A 22 13.26 -5.93 -10.00
N LEU A 23 12.36 -6.88 -10.18
CA LEU A 23 12.28 -8.05 -9.30
C LEU A 23 13.61 -8.81 -9.28
N CYS A 24 13.99 -9.26 -8.09
CA CYS A 24 15.12 -10.18 -7.95
C CYS A 24 14.83 -11.52 -8.62
N ASP A 25 15.87 -12.23 -9.01
CA ASP A 25 15.74 -13.47 -9.78
C ASP A 25 14.94 -14.54 -9.02
N ALA A 26 15.09 -14.63 -7.72
CA ALA A 26 14.36 -15.56 -6.87
C ALA A 26 12.83 -15.32 -6.83
N LEU A 27 12.38 -14.10 -7.17
CA LEU A 27 10.97 -13.69 -7.12
C LEU A 27 10.33 -13.46 -8.49
N LYS A 28 11.09 -13.43 -9.59
CA LYS A 28 10.59 -13.08 -10.94
C LYS A 28 9.38 -13.89 -11.41
N ASN A 29 9.29 -15.15 -11.03
CA ASN A 29 8.18 -16.02 -11.44
C ASN A 29 7.15 -16.23 -10.30
N LYS A 30 7.39 -15.67 -9.13
CA LYS A 30 6.53 -15.79 -7.97
C LYS A 30 5.65 -14.57 -7.79
N ILE A 31 6.22 -13.38 -7.92
CA ILE A 31 5.52 -12.11 -7.72
C ILE A 31 4.88 -11.64 -9.03
N SER A 32 3.65 -11.17 -8.91
CA SER A 32 2.92 -10.54 -10.01
C SER A 32 2.12 -9.34 -9.52
N TYR A 33 2.06 -8.31 -10.36
CA TYR A 33 1.32 -7.06 -10.12
C TYR A 33 0.09 -7.02 -11.02
N PHE A 34 -1.05 -6.66 -10.47
CA PHE A 34 -2.27 -6.42 -11.21
C PHE A 34 -2.79 -5.01 -10.93
N TYR A 35 -3.39 -4.43 -11.93
CA TYR A 35 -4.08 -3.15 -11.84
C TYR A 35 -5.23 -3.16 -12.84
N THR A 36 -6.42 -2.97 -12.33
CA THR A 36 -7.63 -2.87 -13.13
C THR A 36 -8.33 -1.54 -12.83
N THR A 37 -8.66 -0.83 -13.89
CA THR A 37 -9.59 0.30 -13.81
C THR A 37 -10.88 -0.14 -14.50
N TYR A 38 -11.94 -0.22 -13.76
CA TYR A 38 -13.26 -0.43 -14.35
C TYR A 38 -13.74 0.92 -14.90
N ARG A 39 -13.90 0.99 -16.21
CA ARG A 39 -14.48 2.17 -16.86
C ARG A 39 -15.99 2.07 -16.82
N GLU A 40 -16.63 3.08 -16.22
CA GLU A 40 -18.02 3.55 -16.39
C GLU A 40 -19.19 2.54 -16.44
N VAL A 41 -19.00 1.26 -16.74
CA VAL A 41 -20.11 0.32 -16.99
C VAL A 41 -20.64 -0.34 -15.71
N HIS A 42 -19.89 -0.34 -14.60
CA HIS A 42 -20.25 -1.19 -13.44
C HIS A 42 -20.18 -0.51 -12.06
N ASN A 43 -20.02 0.78 -11.93
CA ASN A 43 -19.87 1.47 -10.61
C ASN A 43 -18.85 0.79 -9.68
N THR A 44 -17.87 0.10 -10.22
CA THR A 44 -16.84 -0.61 -9.45
C THR A 44 -15.56 0.19 -9.43
N TYR A 45 -15.01 0.31 -8.26
CA TYR A 45 -13.74 1.00 -8.04
C TYR A 45 -12.56 0.23 -8.67
N GLY A 46 -11.52 0.96 -9.08
CA GLY A 46 -10.27 0.36 -9.51
C GLY A 46 -9.66 -0.50 -8.40
N ARG A 47 -8.86 -1.50 -8.79
CA ARG A 47 -8.19 -2.40 -7.87
C ARG A 47 -6.78 -2.69 -8.34
N ALA A 48 -5.83 -2.57 -7.43
CA ALA A 48 -4.46 -3.03 -7.64
C ALA A 48 -4.13 -4.13 -6.65
N THR A 49 -3.31 -5.11 -7.03
CA THR A 49 -2.89 -6.19 -6.14
C THR A 49 -1.42 -6.56 -6.37
N ILE A 50 -0.78 -7.05 -5.30
CA ILE A 50 0.49 -7.75 -5.36
C ILE A 50 0.24 -9.19 -4.95
N ASN A 51 0.58 -10.13 -5.83
CA ASN A 51 0.33 -11.54 -5.63
C ASN A 51 1.67 -12.31 -5.58
N CYS A 52 1.72 -13.35 -4.75
CA CYS A 52 2.80 -14.34 -4.75
C CYS A 52 2.21 -15.71 -5.09
N GLU A 53 2.76 -16.38 -6.11
CA GLU A 53 2.33 -17.72 -6.55
C GLU A 53 0.81 -17.82 -6.74
N ARG A 54 0.20 -16.79 -7.34
CA ARG A 54 -1.24 -16.62 -7.57
C ARG A 54 -2.07 -16.32 -6.32
N LYS A 55 -1.49 -16.33 -5.12
CA LYS A 55 -2.16 -15.89 -3.90
C LYS A 55 -2.02 -14.38 -3.76
N GLU A 56 -3.13 -13.70 -3.54
CA GLU A 56 -3.12 -12.28 -3.24
C GLU A 56 -2.51 -12.04 -1.86
N LEU A 57 -1.48 -11.20 -1.79
CA LEU A 57 -0.85 -10.79 -0.54
C LEU A 57 -1.44 -9.48 -0.03
N VAL A 58 -1.73 -8.56 -0.94
CA VAL A 58 -2.27 -7.25 -0.61
C VAL A 58 -3.09 -6.71 -1.79
N ALA A 59 -4.19 -6.02 -1.45
CA ALA A 59 -5.02 -5.29 -2.40
C ALA A 59 -5.14 -3.82 -2.01
N PHE A 60 -5.23 -2.98 -3.03
CA PHE A 60 -5.44 -1.54 -2.92
C PHE A 60 -6.71 -1.21 -3.70
N SER A 61 -7.73 -0.69 -3.00
CA SER A 61 -9.03 -0.43 -3.61
C SER A 61 -9.80 0.63 -2.82
N TRP A 62 -10.54 1.47 -3.50
CA TRP A 62 -11.48 2.40 -2.88
C TRP A 62 -12.56 1.69 -2.06
N GLN A 63 -12.92 0.47 -2.42
CA GLN A 63 -13.87 -0.33 -1.67
C GLN A 63 -13.36 -0.62 -0.25
N ILE A 64 -12.08 -1.00 -0.11
CA ILE A 64 -11.44 -1.24 1.19
C ILE A 64 -11.48 0.02 2.03
N ARG A 65 -11.18 1.18 1.43
CA ARG A 65 -11.26 2.47 2.10
C ARG A 65 -12.69 2.82 2.53
N TYR A 66 -13.67 2.46 1.72
CA TYR A 66 -15.08 2.70 2.03
C TYR A 66 -15.54 1.86 3.23
N GLU A 67 -15.17 0.58 3.26
CA GLU A 67 -15.42 -0.32 4.39
C GLU A 67 -14.77 0.19 5.69
N GLN A 68 -13.55 0.75 5.60
CA GLN A 68 -12.89 1.42 6.71
C GLN A 68 -13.70 2.62 7.22
N TRP A 69 -14.17 3.49 6.34
CA TRP A 69 -15.01 4.61 6.73
C TRP A 69 -16.34 4.20 7.36
N GLU A 70 -16.96 3.12 6.87
CA GLU A 70 -18.17 2.58 7.48
C GLU A 70 -17.92 2.07 8.91
N ASP A 71 -16.79 1.41 9.14
CA ASP A 71 -16.41 0.94 10.48
C ASP A 71 -16.07 2.12 11.40
N GLU A 72 -15.35 3.13 10.92
CA GLU A 72 -15.11 4.39 11.64
C GLU A 72 -16.44 5.07 12.05
N TYR A 73 -17.39 5.13 11.12
CA TYR A 73 -18.70 5.70 11.37
C TYR A 73 -19.50 4.91 12.41
N LYS A 74 -19.43 3.58 12.37
CA LYS A 74 -20.06 2.70 13.39
C LYS A 74 -19.47 2.92 14.78
N ILE A 75 -18.15 3.05 14.88
CA ILE A 75 -17.44 3.32 16.13
C ILE A 75 -17.84 4.69 16.67
N LEU A 76 -17.86 5.73 15.84
CA LEU A 76 -18.30 7.07 16.18
C LEU A 76 -19.71 7.07 16.78
N ASN A 77 -20.63 6.34 16.15
CA ASN A 77 -22.01 6.26 16.61
C ASN A 77 -22.19 5.43 17.88
N ASN A 78 -21.38 4.38 18.05
CA ASN A 78 -21.48 3.49 19.23
C ASN A 78 -20.81 4.08 20.48
N THR A 79 -19.91 5.03 20.34
CA THR A 79 -19.21 5.65 21.49
C THR A 79 -20.02 6.75 22.18
N ASN A 80 -21.27 6.98 21.80
CA ASN A 80 -22.13 8.04 22.34
C ASN A 80 -21.47 9.44 22.34
N VAL A 81 -20.47 9.63 21.49
CA VAL A 81 -19.89 10.95 21.28
C VAL A 81 -20.87 11.71 20.40
N ASP A 82 -21.79 12.40 21.05
CA ASP A 82 -22.68 13.33 20.38
C ASP A 82 -21.82 14.40 19.71
N ILE A 83 -21.63 14.24 18.41
CA ILE A 83 -20.85 15.17 17.56
C ILE A 83 -21.38 16.61 17.72
N GLN A 84 -22.67 16.77 18.05
CA GLN A 84 -23.29 18.06 18.30
C GLN A 84 -22.79 18.72 19.60
N HIS A 85 -22.24 17.95 20.53
CA HIS A 85 -21.70 18.45 21.81
C HIS A 85 -20.19 18.65 21.83
N LEU A 86 -19.46 18.28 20.78
CA LEU A 86 -18.00 18.49 20.73
C LEU A 86 -17.59 19.97 20.54
N GLY A 87 -18.56 20.88 20.46
CA GLY A 87 -18.38 22.34 20.59
C GLY A 87 -17.52 23.01 19.51
N SER A 88 -16.70 22.27 18.77
CA SER A 88 -15.88 22.82 17.70
C SER A 88 -15.54 21.77 16.63
N LEU A 89 -15.38 22.22 15.38
CA LEU A 89 -14.92 21.37 14.27
C LEU A 89 -13.54 20.74 14.56
N SER A 90 -12.66 21.42 15.29
CA SER A 90 -11.35 20.89 15.64
C SER A 90 -11.43 19.67 16.57
N ALA A 91 -12.37 19.66 17.52
CA ALA A 91 -12.58 18.51 18.39
C ALA A 91 -13.13 17.29 17.64
N VAL A 92 -13.98 17.50 16.64
CA VAL A 92 -14.47 16.44 15.75
C VAL A 92 -13.33 15.83 14.94
N TRP A 93 -12.45 16.65 14.37
CA TRP A 93 -11.27 16.20 13.60
C TRP A 93 -10.29 15.44 14.49
N GLU A 94 -10.04 15.92 15.71
CA GLU A 94 -9.12 15.28 16.65
C GLU A 94 -9.64 13.90 17.10
N ARG A 95 -10.94 13.80 17.36
CA ARG A 95 -11.58 12.52 17.69
C ARG A 95 -11.58 11.55 16.50
N GLN A 96 -11.85 12.04 15.31
CA GLN A 96 -11.78 11.23 14.10
C GLN A 96 -10.37 10.69 13.86
N LYS A 97 -9.35 11.52 14.08
CA LYS A 97 -7.95 11.11 14.01
C LYS A 97 -7.61 10.02 15.04
N GLN A 98 -8.05 10.16 16.29
CA GLN A 98 -7.85 9.14 17.33
C GLN A 98 -8.49 7.80 16.96
N ILE A 99 -9.71 7.81 16.39
CA ILE A 99 -10.40 6.61 15.94
C ILE A 99 -9.65 5.96 14.78
N GLN A 100 -9.14 6.74 13.82
CA GLN A 100 -8.30 6.24 12.75
C GLN A 100 -7.02 5.60 13.29
N GLU A 101 -6.39 6.20 14.29
CA GLU A 101 -5.21 5.64 14.95
C GLU A 101 -5.51 4.34 15.69
N GLU A 102 -6.66 4.21 16.35
CA GLU A 102 -7.09 2.98 17.00
C GLU A 102 -7.39 1.86 15.99
N LEU A 103 -8.14 2.17 14.92
CA LEU A 103 -8.47 1.21 13.88
C LEU A 103 -7.25 0.74 13.09
N SER A 104 -6.30 1.64 12.80
CA SER A 104 -5.09 1.31 12.07
C SER A 104 -4.17 0.36 12.84
N LYS A 105 -4.22 0.37 14.17
CA LYS A 105 -3.44 -0.55 15.03
C LYS A 105 -3.96 -1.98 15.03
N GLU A 106 -5.28 -2.16 14.91
CA GLU A 106 -5.90 -3.47 15.16
C GLU A 106 -6.31 -4.20 13.87
N LYS A 107 -6.74 -3.53 12.84
CA LYS A 107 -7.47 -4.15 11.73
C LYS A 107 -7.05 -3.70 10.32
N TRP A 108 -6.56 -2.48 10.17
CA TRP A 108 -6.37 -1.86 8.88
C TRP A 108 -4.92 -1.59 8.54
N MET A 109 -4.63 -1.51 7.25
CA MET A 109 -3.33 -1.08 6.77
C MET A 109 -3.05 0.36 7.21
N PRO A 110 -1.78 0.70 7.51
CA PRO A 110 -1.40 2.06 7.84
C PRO A 110 -1.85 3.06 6.78
N GLU A 111 -2.10 4.29 7.21
CA GLU A 111 -2.71 5.41 6.50
C GLU A 111 -2.25 5.67 5.06
N CYS A 112 -1.09 5.20 4.67
CA CYS A 112 -0.52 5.44 3.35
C CYS A 112 -1.00 4.50 2.24
N ILE A 113 -1.89 3.49 2.56
CA ILE A 113 -2.25 2.47 1.58
C ILE A 113 -3.75 2.34 1.51
N LEU A 114 -4.31 2.95 0.54
CA LEU A 114 -5.75 3.11 0.59
C LEU A 114 -6.45 2.74 -0.71
N CYS A 115 -5.92 3.12 -1.85
CA CYS A 115 -6.62 2.89 -3.10
C CYS A 115 -5.67 2.49 -4.25
N ASP A 116 -6.26 2.10 -5.34
CA ASP A 116 -5.54 1.79 -6.58
C ASP A 116 -4.75 2.98 -7.14
N GLY A 117 -5.22 4.22 -6.89
CA GLY A 117 -4.50 5.43 -7.23
C GLY A 117 -3.20 5.58 -6.45
N ASP A 118 -3.21 5.31 -5.15
CA ASP A 118 -2.01 5.35 -4.30
C ASP A 118 -0.97 4.32 -4.77
N PHE A 119 -1.44 3.13 -5.17
CA PHE A 119 -0.56 2.11 -5.74
C PHE A 119 0.12 2.59 -7.03
N ILE A 120 -0.61 3.17 -7.97
CA ILE A 120 -0.04 3.69 -9.24
C ILE A 120 0.91 4.86 -8.98
N PHE A 121 0.57 5.73 -8.03
CA PHE A 121 1.44 6.82 -7.62
C PHE A 121 2.75 6.25 -7.06
N ALA A 122 2.67 5.31 -6.13
CA ALA A 122 3.84 4.67 -5.54
C ALA A 122 4.71 3.93 -6.58
N VAL A 123 4.11 3.23 -7.56
CA VAL A 123 4.86 2.62 -8.67
C VAL A 123 5.63 3.69 -9.47
N THR A 124 4.97 4.80 -9.78
CA THR A 124 5.59 5.87 -10.58
C THR A 124 6.71 6.57 -9.82
N GLU A 125 6.54 6.77 -8.53
CA GLU A 125 7.54 7.32 -7.62
C GLU A 125 8.72 6.37 -7.46
N TYR A 126 8.45 5.08 -7.18
CA TYR A 126 9.48 4.06 -6.99
C TYR A 126 10.43 3.94 -8.17
N LEU A 127 9.91 3.99 -9.40
CA LEU A 127 10.72 3.91 -10.61
C LEU A 127 11.71 5.09 -10.78
N LYS A 128 11.52 6.17 -10.03
CA LYS A 128 12.40 7.36 -10.02
C LYS A 128 13.24 7.46 -8.74
N THR A 129 12.92 6.67 -7.72
CA THR A 129 13.56 6.74 -6.41
C THR A 129 14.79 5.84 -6.35
N ASN A 130 15.86 6.32 -5.71
CA ASN A 130 16.99 5.45 -5.44
C ASN A 130 16.63 4.39 -4.38
N ILE A 131 17.32 3.25 -4.40
CA ILE A 131 16.97 2.09 -3.58
C ILE A 131 17.09 2.35 -2.08
N THR A 132 18.08 3.14 -1.67
CA THR A 132 18.29 3.48 -0.25
C THR A 132 17.15 4.35 0.28
N SER A 133 16.73 5.35 -0.48
CA SER A 133 15.56 6.17 -0.13
C SER A 133 14.27 5.36 -0.10
N ALA A 134 14.09 4.41 -1.04
CA ALA A 134 12.93 3.54 -1.04
C ALA A 134 12.86 2.62 0.19
N LEU A 135 14.00 2.06 0.63
CA LEU A 135 14.10 1.23 1.83
C LEU A 135 13.74 1.99 3.12
N ASN A 136 14.00 3.30 3.15
CA ASN A 136 13.77 4.15 4.33
C ASN A 136 12.54 5.06 4.17
N SER A 137 11.70 4.82 3.17
CA SER A 137 10.52 5.64 2.89
C SER A 137 9.45 5.46 3.95
N ASP A 138 8.74 6.55 4.30
CA ASP A 138 7.51 6.48 5.10
C ASP A 138 6.35 5.90 4.30
N ASN A 139 6.43 5.92 2.98
CA ASN A 139 5.49 5.21 2.12
C ASN A 139 5.84 3.71 2.09
N TYR A 140 5.08 2.91 2.80
CA TYR A 140 5.31 1.47 2.91
C TYR A 140 5.20 0.71 1.59
N ILE A 141 4.48 1.21 0.59
CA ILE A 141 4.45 0.58 -0.73
C ILE A 141 5.84 0.65 -1.39
N LEU A 142 6.56 1.75 -1.21
CA LEU A 142 7.94 1.88 -1.71
C LEU A 142 8.88 0.88 -1.02
N ARG A 143 8.73 0.68 0.30
CA ARG A 143 9.51 -0.34 1.04
C ARG A 143 9.20 -1.76 0.53
N VAL A 144 7.93 -2.08 0.31
CA VAL A 144 7.51 -3.37 -0.27
C VAL A 144 8.18 -3.61 -1.62
N PHE A 145 8.18 -2.63 -2.51
CA PHE A 145 8.87 -2.75 -3.79
C PHE A 145 10.39 -2.91 -3.62
N ALA A 146 11.00 -2.17 -2.68
CA ALA A 146 12.42 -2.26 -2.41
C ALA A 146 12.84 -3.64 -1.88
N TYR A 147 12.06 -4.27 -1.00
CA TYR A 147 12.35 -5.62 -0.52
C TYR A 147 12.39 -6.65 -1.64
N MET A 148 11.57 -6.49 -2.67
CA MET A 148 11.52 -7.40 -3.81
C MET A 148 12.54 -7.07 -4.90
N ASP A 149 13.21 -5.92 -4.83
CA ASP A 149 14.10 -5.42 -5.87
C ASP A 149 15.44 -6.15 -5.90
N ARG A 150 15.93 -6.47 -7.10
CA ARG A 150 17.24 -7.09 -7.34
C ARG A 150 18.43 -6.23 -6.90
N ARG A 151 18.25 -4.92 -6.75
CA ARG A 151 19.28 -4.00 -6.25
C ARG A 151 19.54 -4.17 -4.74
N VAL A 152 18.63 -4.82 -4.03
CA VAL A 152 18.78 -5.14 -2.60
C VAL A 152 19.40 -6.54 -2.49
N GLY A 153 20.66 -6.60 -2.08
CA GLY A 153 21.39 -7.86 -1.89
C GLY A 153 21.19 -8.44 -0.48
N LYS A 154 21.60 -9.72 -0.30
CA LYS A 154 21.50 -10.45 0.98
C LYS A 154 22.07 -9.69 2.17
N ARG A 155 23.23 -9.04 2.03
CA ARG A 155 23.85 -8.26 3.11
C ARG A 155 22.96 -7.12 3.58
N THR A 156 22.27 -6.44 2.66
CA THR A 156 21.32 -5.37 2.99
C THR A 156 20.11 -5.95 3.71
N LEU A 157 19.54 -7.07 3.23
CA LEU A 157 18.41 -7.75 3.88
C LEU A 157 18.74 -8.12 5.33
N ILE A 158 19.92 -8.68 5.58
CA ILE A 158 20.36 -9.02 6.94
C ILE A 158 20.46 -7.75 7.81
N LYS A 159 21.04 -6.66 7.26
CA LYS A 159 21.22 -5.41 8.01
C LYS A 159 19.91 -4.73 8.42
N ILE A 160 18.88 -4.81 7.58
CA ILE A 160 17.58 -4.15 7.83
C ILE A 160 16.57 -5.04 8.55
N LYS A 161 16.98 -6.20 9.06
CA LYS A 161 16.09 -7.18 9.68
C LYS A 161 15.24 -6.58 10.80
N GLU A 162 15.88 -5.93 11.77
CA GLU A 162 15.16 -5.35 12.91
C GLU A 162 14.17 -4.28 12.49
N ASP A 163 14.56 -3.39 11.56
CA ASP A 163 13.66 -2.38 11.00
C ASP A 163 12.47 -3.00 10.26
N ALA A 164 12.71 -4.06 9.50
CA ALA A 164 11.67 -4.75 8.74
C ALA A 164 10.71 -5.53 9.65
N GLU A 165 11.20 -6.11 10.75
CA GLU A 165 10.38 -6.84 11.73
C GLU A 165 9.49 -5.91 12.57
N ALA A 166 9.88 -4.64 12.72
CA ALA A 166 9.10 -3.62 13.42
C ALA A 166 7.95 -3.04 12.57
N LEU A 167 7.89 -3.36 11.27
CA LEU A 167 6.88 -2.85 10.37
C LEU A 167 5.55 -3.61 10.50
N PRO A 168 4.44 -3.01 10.03
CA PRO A 168 3.16 -3.69 9.97
C PRO A 168 3.25 -5.03 9.25
N GLU A 169 2.47 -6.01 9.69
CA GLU A 169 2.56 -7.40 9.23
C GLU A 169 2.44 -7.54 7.70
N TRP A 170 1.56 -6.73 7.08
CA TRP A 170 1.39 -6.76 5.64
C TRP A 170 2.64 -6.27 4.84
N VAL A 171 3.49 -5.43 5.43
CA VAL A 171 4.78 -5.02 4.85
C VAL A 171 5.85 -6.06 5.11
N LYS A 172 5.94 -6.50 6.37
CA LYS A 172 6.89 -7.50 6.85
C LYS A 172 6.81 -8.79 6.07
N GLN A 173 5.61 -9.25 5.67
CA GLN A 173 5.47 -10.45 4.87
C GLN A 173 6.29 -10.42 3.58
N PHE A 174 6.44 -9.27 2.92
CA PHE A 174 7.25 -9.15 1.69
C PHE A 174 8.74 -9.28 1.97
N TYR A 175 9.20 -8.75 3.11
CA TYR A 175 10.57 -8.96 3.57
C TYR A 175 10.83 -10.45 3.85
N LEU A 176 9.93 -11.13 4.55
CA LEU A 176 10.04 -12.55 4.87
C LEU A 176 10.03 -13.43 3.60
N ILE A 177 9.10 -13.18 2.66
CA ILE A 177 9.07 -13.86 1.36
C ILE A 177 10.40 -13.70 0.61
N ARG A 178 10.98 -12.49 0.65
CA ARG A 178 12.29 -12.26 0.04
C ARG A 178 13.40 -13.02 0.75
N CYS A 179 13.46 -13.01 2.07
CA CYS A 179 14.47 -13.74 2.85
C CYS A 179 14.38 -15.25 2.58
N GLU A 180 13.19 -15.83 2.62
CA GLU A 180 12.95 -17.24 2.30
C GLU A 180 13.43 -17.59 0.88
N ALA A 181 13.08 -16.76 -0.10
CA ALA A 181 13.51 -16.98 -1.49
C ALA A 181 15.04 -16.91 -1.69
N GLU A 182 15.75 -16.20 -0.81
CA GLU A 182 17.22 -16.09 -0.82
C GLU A 182 17.91 -17.11 0.10
N GLY A 183 17.15 -17.88 0.89
CA GLY A 183 17.68 -18.83 1.88
C GLY A 183 18.33 -18.14 3.08
N LEU A 184 17.71 -17.07 3.59
CA LEU A 184 18.11 -16.30 4.77
C LEU A 184 17.25 -16.65 5.98
#